data_19be8fd2ae3445aa525898898e3a5c16
#
_entry.id   19be8fd2ae3445aa525898898e3a5c16
#
_cell.length_a   1.000
_cell.length_b   1.000
_cell.length_c   1.000
_cell.angle_alpha   90.00
_cell.angle_beta   90.00
_cell.angle_gamma   90.00
#
_symmetry.space_group_name_H-M   'P 1'
#
loop_
_entity.id
_entity.type
_entity.pdbx_description
1 polymer ?
#
loop_
_entity_poly.entity_id
_entity_poly.type
_entity_poly.pdbx_seq_one_letter_code
_entity_poly.pdbx_strand_id
1 'polypeptide(L)'
;MRVAIVHDDLVQWGGAERVLSAICEIYPDAPIYTSLYDSSNDLLRERFRNKKIITSFLQKIPGWKSLYKALLPLYLIAFEQFDFSGYDLVISHTTRFAKSVITKPETTHICYCHTLPRFLWRFSGEENYGLGELLMSKLRLYDRISSRRVDFFLAGSENAKK
;
A
#
# COMPACT_ATOMS: atom_id res chain seq x y z
N MET A 1 -13.04 -15.14 -11.62
CA MET A 1 -12.65 -13.78 -11.13
C MET A 1 -11.18 -13.82 -10.75
N ARG A 2 -10.34 -13.01 -11.41
CA ARG A 2 -8.92 -12.90 -11.13
C ARG A 2 -8.71 -11.74 -10.16
N VAL A 3 -8.12 -12.03 -9.00
CA VAL A 3 -7.95 -11.08 -7.89
C VAL A 3 -6.47 -10.77 -7.70
N ALA A 4 -6.13 -9.50 -7.47
CA ALA A 4 -4.82 -9.07 -7.00
C ALA A 4 -4.96 -8.35 -5.65
N ILE A 5 -4.01 -8.58 -4.76
CA ILE A 5 -3.92 -7.89 -3.47
C ILE A 5 -2.75 -6.93 -3.54
N VAL A 6 -2.95 -5.70 -3.06
CA VAL A 6 -1.90 -4.68 -2.99
C VAL A 6 -1.68 -4.28 -1.54
N HIS A 7 -0.44 -4.26 -1.09
CA HIS A 7 -0.08 -3.88 0.28
C HIS A 7 1.07 -2.86 0.28
N ASP A 8 1.11 -1.98 1.26
CA ASP A 8 2.10 -0.88 1.29
C ASP A 8 3.55 -1.38 1.23
N ASP A 9 3.99 -2.10 2.25
CA ASP A 9 5.28 -2.78 2.28
C ASP A 9 5.25 -3.97 3.24
N LEU A 10 6.01 -5.00 2.95
CA LEU A 10 6.19 -6.20 3.74
C LEU A 10 7.60 -6.19 4.37
N VAL A 11 7.83 -5.28 5.32
CA VAL A 11 9.12 -5.13 6.00
C VAL A 11 9.09 -5.52 7.47
N GLN A 12 7.91 -5.64 8.04
CA GLN A 12 7.66 -6.02 9.43
C GLN A 12 6.43 -6.90 9.54
N TRP A 13 6.24 -7.55 10.69
CA TRP A 13 5.03 -8.28 11.03
C TRP A 13 4.25 -7.54 12.10
N GLY A 14 3.12 -6.98 11.78
CA GLY A 14 2.28 -6.19 12.68
C GLY A 14 0.79 -6.42 12.47
N GLY A 15 -0.03 -5.46 12.90
CA GLY A 15 -1.48 -5.53 12.77
C GLY A 15 -1.97 -5.52 11.33
N ALA A 16 -1.36 -4.71 10.49
CA ALA A 16 -1.68 -4.62 9.07
C ALA A 16 -1.40 -5.95 8.35
N GLU A 17 -0.25 -6.56 8.59
CA GLU A 17 0.14 -7.82 7.94
C GLU A 17 -0.73 -9.00 8.41
N ARG A 18 -1.29 -8.95 9.63
CA ARG A 18 -2.28 -9.93 10.10
C ARG A 18 -3.59 -9.83 9.31
N VAL A 19 -4.08 -8.62 9.06
CA VAL A 19 -5.28 -8.41 8.22
C VAL A 19 -4.99 -8.82 6.77
N LEU A 20 -3.82 -8.49 6.24
CA LEU A 20 -3.40 -8.97 4.93
C LEU A 20 -3.41 -10.50 4.86
N SER A 21 -2.92 -11.19 5.90
CA SER A 21 -2.96 -12.66 5.96
C SER A 21 -4.39 -13.18 5.86
N ALA A 22 -5.34 -12.58 6.59
CA ALA A 22 -6.75 -12.96 6.52
C ALA A 22 -7.36 -12.71 5.12
N ILE A 23 -7.01 -11.60 4.47
CA ILE A 23 -7.42 -11.35 3.07
C ILE A 23 -6.85 -12.43 2.15
N CYS A 24 -5.60 -12.85 2.38
CA CYS A 24 -4.95 -13.91 1.63
C CYS A 24 -5.59 -15.30 1.82
N GLU A 25 -6.23 -15.55 2.95
CA GLU A 25 -7.01 -16.78 3.20
C GLU A 25 -8.29 -16.80 2.38
N ILE A 26 -8.94 -15.63 2.22
CA ILE A 26 -10.15 -15.48 1.38
C ILE A 26 -9.81 -15.65 -0.11
N TYR A 27 -8.64 -15.17 -0.53
CA TYR A 27 -8.16 -15.20 -1.91
C TYR A 27 -6.82 -15.94 -2.01
N PRO A 28 -6.81 -17.29 -1.90
CA PRO A 28 -5.57 -18.06 -1.80
C PRO A 28 -4.67 -17.93 -3.03
N ASP A 29 -5.24 -17.80 -4.23
CA ASP A 29 -4.50 -17.72 -5.49
C ASP A 29 -4.09 -16.30 -5.88
N ALA A 30 -4.57 -15.28 -5.15
CA ALA A 30 -4.25 -13.89 -5.47
C ALA A 30 -2.78 -13.57 -5.16
N PRO A 31 -2.03 -13.00 -6.12
CA PRO A 31 -0.68 -12.48 -5.86
C PRO A 31 -0.74 -11.24 -4.98
N ILE A 32 0.35 -10.99 -4.24
CA ILE A 32 0.54 -9.80 -3.45
C ILE A 32 1.48 -8.85 -4.19
N TYR A 33 1.01 -7.66 -4.48
CA TYR A 33 1.81 -6.54 -4.99
C TYR A 33 2.21 -5.64 -3.83
N THR A 34 3.48 -5.30 -3.72
CA THR A 34 3.97 -4.47 -2.62
C THR A 34 5.14 -3.59 -3.05
N SER A 35 5.34 -2.47 -2.38
CA SER A 35 6.48 -1.61 -2.70
C SER A 35 7.81 -2.30 -2.41
N LEU A 36 7.94 -2.90 -1.21
CA LEU A 36 9.13 -3.55 -0.69
C LEU A 36 8.76 -4.84 0.04
N TYR A 37 9.65 -5.83 -0.02
CA TYR A 37 9.53 -7.08 0.71
C TYR A 37 10.86 -7.47 1.36
N ASP A 38 10.86 -7.63 2.69
CA ASP A 38 12.00 -8.14 3.41
C ASP A 38 11.96 -9.66 3.54
N SER A 39 12.54 -10.35 2.57
CA SER A 39 12.64 -11.80 2.57
C SER A 39 13.56 -12.36 3.67
N SER A 40 14.34 -11.53 4.36
CA SER A 40 15.15 -11.94 5.52
C SER A 40 14.35 -11.99 6.82
N ASN A 41 13.13 -11.45 6.83
CA ASN A 41 12.21 -11.56 7.96
C ASN A 41 11.53 -12.93 7.92
N ASP A 42 11.90 -13.81 8.86
CA ASP A 42 11.43 -15.19 8.91
C ASP A 42 9.91 -15.30 9.05
N LEU A 43 9.30 -14.43 9.83
CA LEU A 43 7.84 -14.42 10.02
C LEU A 43 7.11 -14.09 8.71
N LEU A 44 7.56 -13.08 7.97
CA LEU A 44 6.97 -12.72 6.68
C LEU A 44 7.16 -13.85 5.68
N ARG A 45 8.36 -14.42 5.62
CA ARG A 45 8.69 -15.53 4.71
C ARG A 45 7.81 -16.75 4.99
N GLU A 46 7.61 -17.12 6.26
CA GLU A 46 6.79 -18.27 6.64
C GLU A 46 5.30 -18.02 6.33
N ARG A 47 4.77 -16.86 6.73
CA ARG A 47 3.34 -16.52 6.57
C ARG A 47 2.91 -16.40 5.11
N PHE A 48 3.78 -15.90 4.26
CA PHE A 48 3.47 -15.68 2.84
C PHE A 48 4.23 -16.66 1.90
N ARG A 49 4.75 -17.78 2.43
CA ARG A 49 5.55 -18.76 1.66
C ARG A 49 4.86 -19.29 0.40
N ASN A 50 3.53 -19.41 0.43
CA ASN A 50 2.72 -19.93 -0.66
C ASN A 50 2.15 -18.82 -1.55
N LYS A 51 2.56 -17.55 -1.34
CA LYS A 51 2.07 -16.41 -2.10
C LYS A 51 3.10 -15.94 -3.12
N LYS A 52 2.63 -15.64 -4.31
CA LYS A 52 3.44 -14.90 -5.29
C LYS A 52 3.52 -13.44 -4.85
N ILE A 53 4.71 -13.00 -4.44
CA ILE A 53 4.97 -11.61 -4.06
C ILE A 53 5.65 -10.90 -5.22
N ILE A 54 5.09 -9.78 -5.64
CA ILE A 54 5.56 -8.93 -6.73
C ILE A 54 5.93 -7.58 -6.13
N THR A 55 7.21 -7.25 -6.19
CA THR A 55 7.73 -6.00 -5.62
C THR A 55 7.88 -4.91 -6.68
N SER A 56 7.88 -3.67 -6.23
CA SER A 56 8.16 -2.52 -7.10
C SER A 56 9.64 -2.40 -7.45
N PHE A 57 9.97 -1.43 -8.33
CA PHE A 57 11.37 -1.11 -8.65
C PHE A 57 12.18 -0.67 -7.42
N LEU A 58 11.53 -0.20 -6.36
CA LEU A 58 12.18 0.22 -5.12
C LEU A 58 12.98 -0.93 -4.48
N GLN A 59 12.52 -2.17 -4.67
CA GLN A 59 13.22 -3.37 -4.19
C GLN A 59 14.63 -3.51 -4.77
N LYS A 60 14.87 -2.97 -5.97
CA LYS A 60 16.16 -3.04 -6.67
C LYS A 60 17.16 -1.99 -6.22
N ILE A 61 16.76 -1.02 -5.39
CA ILE A 61 17.62 0.04 -4.89
C ILE A 61 18.58 -0.55 -3.84
N PRO A 62 19.91 -0.46 -4.04
CA PRO A 62 20.86 -0.93 -3.04
C PRO A 62 20.65 -0.19 -1.70
N GLY A 63 20.66 -0.93 -0.59
CA GLY A 63 20.50 -0.33 0.73
C GLY A 63 19.10 0.17 1.06
N TRP A 64 18.06 -0.23 0.31
CA TRP A 64 16.69 0.22 0.51
C TRP A 64 16.20 0.08 1.97
N LYS A 65 16.68 -0.93 2.72
CA LYS A 65 16.32 -1.11 4.14
C LYS A 65 16.68 0.10 5.00
N SER A 66 17.82 0.73 4.73
CA SER A 66 18.25 1.94 5.44
C SER A 66 17.60 3.21 4.88
N LEU A 67 17.22 3.18 3.61
CA LEU A 67 16.71 4.34 2.87
C LEU A 67 15.18 4.38 2.79
N TYR A 68 14.46 3.37 3.31
CA TYR A 68 13.04 3.20 3.02
C TYR A 68 12.17 4.43 3.37
N LYS A 69 12.55 5.19 4.43
CA LYS A 69 11.86 6.45 4.77
C LYS A 69 12.13 7.56 3.76
N ALA A 70 13.37 7.64 3.25
CA ALA A 70 13.75 8.62 2.24
C ALA A 70 13.13 8.30 0.86
N LEU A 71 12.81 7.03 0.62
CA LEU A 71 12.13 6.58 -0.60
C LEU A 71 10.63 6.91 -0.62
N LEU A 72 10.08 7.45 0.49
CA LEU A 72 8.64 7.72 0.63
C LEU A 72 8.01 8.48 -0.55
N PRO A 73 8.62 9.52 -1.13
CA PRO A 73 8.05 10.20 -2.30
C PRO A 73 7.94 9.32 -3.55
N LEU A 74 8.78 8.28 -3.64
CA LEU A 74 8.80 7.37 -4.78
C LEU A 74 7.75 6.25 -4.68
N TYR A 75 7.16 6.05 -3.48
CA TYR A 75 6.12 5.03 -3.29
C TYR A 75 4.91 5.25 -4.19
N LEU A 76 4.56 6.49 -4.46
CA LEU A 76 3.46 6.83 -5.34
C LEU A 76 3.68 6.24 -6.74
N ILE A 77 4.84 6.54 -7.34
CA ILE A 77 5.24 6.02 -8.66
C ILE A 77 5.40 4.48 -8.59
N ALA A 78 5.88 3.96 -7.46
CA ALA A 78 6.06 2.54 -7.26
C ALA A 78 4.76 1.74 -7.35
N PHE A 79 3.64 2.29 -6.91
CA PHE A 79 2.34 1.65 -7.04
C PHE A 79 1.70 1.86 -8.41
N GLU A 80 1.93 3.00 -9.05
CA GLU A 80 1.39 3.28 -10.39
C GLU A 80 2.04 2.44 -11.50
N GLN A 81 3.25 1.90 -11.27
CA GLN A 81 3.93 1.07 -12.26
C GLN A 81 3.33 -0.32 -12.46
N PHE A 82 2.54 -0.82 -11.51
CA PHE A 82 1.98 -2.16 -11.59
C PHE A 82 0.87 -2.24 -12.65
N ASP A 83 0.91 -3.29 -13.45
CA ASP A 83 -0.12 -3.56 -14.45
C ASP A 83 -1.18 -4.50 -13.86
N PHE A 84 -2.40 -3.98 -13.74
CA PHE A 84 -3.58 -4.73 -13.29
C PHE A 84 -4.56 -5.06 -14.43
N SER A 85 -4.17 -4.90 -15.69
CA SER A 85 -5.04 -5.15 -16.85
C SER A 85 -5.60 -6.57 -16.94
N GLY A 86 -4.97 -7.50 -16.23
CA GLY A 86 -5.37 -8.90 -16.19
C GLY A 86 -6.31 -9.26 -15.04
N TYR A 87 -6.74 -8.31 -14.20
CA TYR A 87 -7.52 -8.58 -12.98
C TYR A 87 -8.92 -8.01 -13.05
N ASP A 88 -9.87 -8.74 -12.47
CA ASP A 88 -11.26 -8.31 -12.34
C ASP A 88 -11.48 -7.51 -11.05
N LEU A 89 -10.67 -7.82 -10.01
CA LEU A 89 -10.73 -7.21 -8.69
C LEU A 89 -9.31 -6.91 -8.19
N VAL A 90 -9.10 -5.69 -7.73
CA VAL A 90 -7.89 -5.26 -7.00
C VAL A 90 -8.30 -4.86 -5.59
N ILE A 91 -7.68 -5.49 -4.59
CA ILE A 91 -7.89 -5.17 -3.17
C ILE A 91 -6.64 -4.49 -2.66
N SER A 92 -6.67 -3.18 -2.49
CA SER A 92 -5.60 -2.45 -1.82
C SER A 92 -5.83 -2.42 -0.31
N HIS A 93 -4.81 -2.81 0.43
CA HIS A 93 -4.79 -2.85 1.89
C HIS A 93 -3.72 -1.87 2.38
N THR A 94 -4.14 -0.74 2.95
CA THR A 94 -3.24 0.40 3.09
C THR A 94 -3.34 1.12 4.43
N THR A 95 -2.19 1.64 4.84
CA THR A 95 -2.01 2.70 5.84
C THR A 95 -1.36 3.94 5.21
N ARG A 96 -0.93 3.83 3.94
CA ARG A 96 -0.17 4.87 3.22
C ARG A 96 -0.61 5.03 1.77
N PHE A 97 0.01 4.31 0.84
CA PHE A 97 -0.07 4.61 -0.60
C PHE A 97 -0.51 3.43 -1.49
N ALA A 98 -0.73 2.22 -0.96
CA ALA A 98 -1.13 1.07 -1.77
C ALA A 98 -2.42 1.31 -2.58
N LYS A 99 -3.27 2.25 -2.14
CA LYS A 99 -4.47 2.68 -2.88
C LYS A 99 -4.17 3.48 -4.15
N SER A 100 -2.91 3.90 -4.37
CA SER A 100 -2.55 4.73 -5.53
C SER A 100 -2.41 3.95 -6.84
N VAL A 101 -2.64 2.66 -6.83
CA VAL A 101 -2.64 1.84 -8.04
C VAL A 101 -3.60 2.37 -9.10
N ILE A 102 -3.27 2.11 -10.36
CA ILE A 102 -4.11 2.45 -11.50
C ILE A 102 -4.76 1.17 -12.01
N THR A 103 -6.08 1.17 -12.07
CA THR A 103 -6.89 0.07 -12.60
C THR A 103 -7.59 0.51 -13.87
N LYS A 104 -8.03 -0.46 -14.69
CA LYS A 104 -8.93 -0.18 -15.81
C LYS A 104 -10.36 0.03 -15.32
N PRO A 105 -11.22 0.69 -16.11
CA PRO A 105 -12.62 0.90 -15.74
C PRO A 105 -13.41 -0.40 -15.45
N GLU A 106 -12.99 -1.51 -16.05
CA GLU A 106 -13.64 -2.83 -15.88
C GLU A 106 -13.15 -3.56 -14.62
N THR A 107 -12.05 -3.08 -14.00
CA THR A 107 -11.45 -3.68 -12.81
C THR A 107 -11.99 -2.97 -11.57
N THR A 108 -12.70 -3.68 -10.72
CA THR A 108 -13.17 -3.12 -9.44
C THR A 108 -11.99 -2.92 -8.49
N HIS A 109 -11.87 -1.73 -7.92
CA HIS A 109 -10.86 -1.41 -6.91
C HIS A 109 -11.49 -1.20 -5.53
N ILE A 110 -11.25 -2.12 -4.61
CA ILE A 110 -11.66 -2.03 -3.20
C ILE A 110 -10.45 -1.68 -2.35
N CYS A 111 -10.56 -0.65 -1.52
CA CYS A 111 -9.49 -0.25 -0.60
C CYS A 111 -9.88 -0.55 0.85
N TYR A 112 -9.17 -1.47 1.50
CA TYR A 112 -9.22 -1.61 2.95
C TYR A 112 -8.24 -0.60 3.58
N CYS A 113 -8.79 0.50 4.09
CA CYS A 113 -8.04 1.57 4.70
C CYS A 113 -8.04 1.44 6.23
N HIS A 114 -6.88 1.18 6.83
CA HIS A 114 -6.74 1.14 8.29
C HIS A 114 -6.85 2.52 8.91
N THR A 115 -6.16 3.48 8.30
CA THR A 115 -6.11 4.88 8.71
C THR A 115 -5.55 5.70 7.55
N LEU A 116 -5.85 6.98 7.55
CA LEU A 116 -5.17 7.92 6.67
C LEU A 116 -3.68 8.02 7.04
N PRO A 117 -2.79 8.34 6.09
CA PRO A 117 -1.37 8.53 6.38
C PRO A 117 -1.15 9.66 7.41
N ARG A 118 -0.97 9.32 8.68
CA ARG A 118 -0.91 10.29 9.79
C ARG A 118 0.19 11.33 9.59
N PHE A 119 1.36 10.90 9.11
CA PHE A 119 2.48 11.79 8.80
C PHE A 119 2.13 12.83 7.73
N LEU A 120 1.17 12.51 6.85
CA LEU A 120 0.78 13.36 5.75
C LEU A 120 -0.33 14.35 6.16
N TRP A 121 -1.30 13.90 6.95
CA TRP A 121 -2.52 14.64 7.28
C TRP A 121 -2.52 15.28 8.67
N ARG A 122 -1.37 15.29 9.37
CA ARG A 122 -1.16 16.00 10.65
C ARG A 122 -2.24 15.78 11.72
N PHE A 123 -2.67 14.55 11.91
CA PHE A 123 -3.66 14.24 12.95
C PHE A 123 -3.13 14.48 14.38
N SER A 124 -1.84 14.61 14.56
CA SER A 124 -1.18 14.84 15.86
C SER A 124 -0.80 16.31 16.12
N GLY A 125 -1.02 17.21 15.17
CA GLY A 125 -0.83 18.66 15.38
C GLY A 125 0.61 19.17 15.51
N GLU A 126 1.61 18.30 15.49
CA GLU A 126 2.96 18.64 16.01
C GLU A 126 4.09 18.67 14.96
N GLU A 127 3.88 18.27 13.72
CA GLU A 127 5.00 18.22 12.78
C GLU A 127 5.00 19.41 11.82
N ASN A 128 5.93 20.32 12.03
CA ASN A 128 6.27 21.37 11.07
C ASN A 128 7.45 20.87 10.21
N TYR A 129 7.17 20.54 8.95
CA TYR A 129 8.17 19.98 8.04
C TYR A 129 9.15 21.02 7.47
N GLY A 130 9.03 22.29 7.84
CA GLY A 130 9.90 23.35 7.34
C GLY A 130 10.01 23.32 5.82
N LEU A 131 11.23 23.21 5.27
CA LEU A 131 11.48 23.11 3.83
C LEU A 131 10.81 21.89 3.17
N GLY A 132 10.46 20.86 3.93
CA GLY A 132 9.73 19.68 3.44
C GLY A 132 8.24 19.93 3.21
N GLU A 133 7.69 21.06 3.65
CA GLU A 133 6.24 21.34 3.55
C GLU A 133 5.72 21.35 2.11
N LEU A 134 6.50 21.87 1.17
CA LEU A 134 6.14 21.85 -0.25
C LEU A 134 5.99 20.41 -0.78
N LEU A 135 6.91 19.53 -0.38
CA LEU A 135 6.82 18.11 -0.73
C LEU A 135 5.59 17.46 -0.09
N MET A 136 5.35 17.73 1.21
CA MET A 136 4.17 17.19 1.91
C MET A 136 2.88 17.68 1.28
N SER A 137 2.80 18.92 0.85
CA SER A 137 1.63 19.48 0.16
C SER A 137 1.35 18.77 -1.18
N LYS A 138 2.41 18.49 -1.96
CA LYS A 138 2.28 17.69 -3.19
C LYS A 138 1.83 16.27 -2.90
N LEU A 139 2.38 15.62 -1.87
CA LEU A 139 1.99 14.28 -1.46
C LEU A 139 0.53 14.23 -1.00
N ARG A 140 0.03 15.24 -0.25
CA ARG A 140 -1.37 15.36 0.14
C ARG A 140 -2.30 15.49 -1.07
N LEU A 141 -1.92 16.35 -2.02
CA LEU A 141 -2.68 16.51 -3.26
C LEU A 141 -2.79 15.19 -4.01
N TYR A 142 -1.66 14.49 -4.12
CA TYR A 142 -1.60 13.21 -4.80
C TYR A 142 -2.41 12.13 -4.07
N ASP A 143 -2.31 12.05 -2.74
CA ASP A 143 -3.09 11.13 -1.91
C ASP A 143 -4.60 11.35 -2.11
N ARG A 144 -5.02 12.60 -2.18
CA ARG A 144 -6.41 12.97 -2.46
C ARG A 144 -6.85 12.58 -3.87
N ILE A 145 -5.99 12.79 -4.88
CA ILE A 145 -6.29 12.42 -6.27
C ILE A 145 -6.38 10.89 -6.39
N SER A 146 -5.41 10.17 -5.84
CA SER A 146 -5.37 8.70 -5.92
C SER A 146 -6.56 8.05 -5.20
N SER A 147 -7.07 8.67 -4.13
CA SER A 147 -8.27 8.18 -3.45
C SER A 147 -9.53 8.18 -4.34
N ARG A 148 -9.56 8.98 -5.41
CA ARG A 148 -10.69 8.99 -6.37
C ARG A 148 -10.66 7.81 -7.35
N ARG A 149 -9.57 7.04 -7.38
CA ARG A 149 -9.42 5.83 -8.21
C ARG A 149 -10.01 4.59 -7.55
N VAL A 150 -10.42 4.72 -6.29
CA VAL A 150 -10.98 3.63 -5.50
C VAL A 150 -12.49 3.64 -5.67
N ASP A 151 -13.09 2.50 -6.03
CA ASP A 151 -14.53 2.36 -6.19
C ASP A 151 -15.21 2.22 -4.82
N PHE A 152 -14.62 1.43 -3.91
CA PHE A 152 -15.17 1.18 -2.58
C PHE A 152 -14.10 1.26 -1.49
N PHE A 153 -14.38 2.03 -0.44
CA PHE A 153 -13.56 2.05 0.77
C PHE A 153 -14.18 1.20 1.87
N LEU A 154 -13.34 0.35 2.46
CA LEU A 154 -13.65 -0.39 3.69
C LEU A 154 -12.79 0.19 4.81
N ALA A 155 -13.43 0.59 5.90
CA ALA A 155 -12.74 1.10 7.08
C ALA A 155 -12.78 0.07 8.21
N GLY A 156 -11.64 -0.20 8.83
CA GLY A 156 -11.53 -1.14 9.94
C GLY A 156 -12.13 -0.65 11.26
N SER A 157 -12.55 0.64 11.34
CA SER A 157 -13.17 1.23 12.52
C SER A 157 -14.04 2.44 12.17
N GLU A 158 -14.97 2.79 13.05
CA GLU A 158 -15.80 4.00 12.90
C GLU A 158 -14.96 5.28 12.85
N ASN A 159 -13.83 5.32 13.55
CA ASN A 159 -12.91 6.46 13.50
C ASN A 159 -12.19 6.61 12.13
N ALA A 160 -12.04 5.54 11.37
CA ALA A 160 -11.44 5.59 10.04
C ALA A 160 -12.46 6.00 8.96
N LYS A 161 -13.75 6.02 9.26
CA LYS A 161 -14.83 6.47 8.35
C LYS A 161 -15.02 7.99 8.34
N LYS A 162 -14.57 8.68 9.41
CA LYS A 162 -14.65 10.14 9.55
C LYS A 162 -13.48 10.84 8.85
#